data_f12c43b953279b46a93f6d185b831ee4
#
_entry.id   f12c43b953279b46a93f6d185b831ee4
#
_cell.length_a   1.000
_cell.length_b   1.000
_cell.length_c   1.000
_cell.angle_alpha   90.00
_cell.angle_beta   90.00
_cell.angle_gamma   90.00
#
_symmetry.space_group_name_H-M   'P 1'
#
loop_
_entity.id
_entity.type
_entity.pdbx_description
1 polymer ?
#
loop_
_entity_poly.entity_id
_entity_poly.type
_entity_poly.pdbx_seq_one_letter_code
_entity_poly.pdbx_strand_id
1 'polypeptide(L)'
;MLEIPEKLKPLVSDYKMNLLQLRKSGSLRFHNADVDTVFDVSRSIYEKDFQKINTVYKEKAIPAELGVVIGAITESQSLINHALQSEKKGGQIYMCGALEELVNEGVQRGREEGRIEGIKANIRTCKTFKISKSDTIKNVVKEFALSEDEAKAYVEKYW
;
A
#
# COMPACT_ATOMS: atom_id res chain seq x y z
N MET A 1 10.32 11.49 31.92
CA MET A 1 11.68 11.04 31.56
C MET A 1 12.19 10.23 32.74
N LEU A 2 12.53 8.96 32.58
CA LEU A 2 13.09 8.16 33.67
C LEU A 2 14.55 8.59 33.86
N GLU A 3 14.90 9.14 35.03
CA GLU A 3 16.29 9.44 35.37
C GLU A 3 16.97 8.16 35.81
N ILE A 4 18.06 7.80 35.11
CA ILE A 4 18.88 6.65 35.44
C ILE A 4 19.86 7.07 36.55
N PRO A 5 19.88 6.35 37.70
CA PRO A 5 20.85 6.64 38.73
C PRO A 5 22.31 6.60 38.22
N GLU A 6 23.14 7.56 38.65
CA GLU A 6 24.53 7.70 38.15
C GLU A 6 25.34 6.38 38.18
N LYS A 7 25.16 5.57 39.22
CA LYS A 7 25.84 4.27 39.36
C LYS A 7 25.47 3.22 38.31
N LEU A 8 24.28 3.39 37.66
CA LEU A 8 23.81 2.47 36.61
C LEU A 8 24.09 2.98 35.20
N LYS A 9 24.42 4.26 35.02
CA LYS A 9 24.74 4.85 33.71
C LYS A 9 25.79 4.07 32.91
N PRO A 10 26.92 3.57 33.51
CA PRO A 10 27.90 2.80 32.75
C PRO A 10 27.42 1.42 32.30
N LEU A 11 26.33 0.91 32.90
CA LEU A 11 25.74 -0.40 32.58
C LEU A 11 24.58 -0.29 31.56
N VAL A 12 24.15 0.93 31.25
CA VAL A 12 23.07 1.16 30.30
C VAL A 12 23.65 1.64 28.98
N SER A 13 23.52 0.83 27.95
CA SER A 13 23.84 1.25 26.59
C SER A 13 22.85 2.33 26.17
N ASP A 14 23.34 3.56 26.00
CA ASP A 14 22.51 4.69 25.50
C ASP A 14 22.34 4.53 23.99
N TYR A 15 21.33 3.78 23.58
CA TYR A 15 20.95 3.69 22.19
C TYR A 15 20.20 4.94 21.76
N LYS A 16 20.88 5.82 21.03
CA LYS A 16 20.22 6.98 20.42
C LYS A 16 19.31 6.49 19.31
N MET A 17 18.00 6.60 19.52
CA MET A 17 17.03 6.37 18.47
C MET A 17 16.89 7.64 17.62
N ASN A 18 17.29 7.56 16.34
CA ASN A 18 17.05 8.63 15.38
C ASN A 18 15.74 8.35 14.63
N LEU A 19 14.73 9.19 14.83
CA LEU A 19 13.47 9.10 14.11
C LEU A 19 13.55 9.92 12.83
N LEU A 20 13.52 9.26 11.68
CA LEU A 20 13.51 9.89 10.37
C LEU A 20 12.10 9.86 9.78
N GLN A 21 11.57 11.03 9.44
CA GLN A 21 10.31 11.14 8.72
C GLN A 21 10.58 11.02 7.21
N LEU A 22 10.16 9.93 6.60
CA LEU A 22 10.43 9.63 5.18
C LEU A 22 10.03 10.78 4.25
N ARG A 23 8.83 11.35 4.40
CA ARG A 23 8.36 12.49 3.58
C ARG A 23 9.21 13.76 3.72
N LYS A 24 9.92 13.93 4.84
CA LYS A 24 10.81 15.08 5.09
C LYS A 24 12.27 14.79 4.81
N SER A 25 12.59 13.61 4.30
CA SER A 25 13.96 13.16 4.07
C SER A 25 14.58 13.65 2.74
N GLY A 26 13.91 14.49 1.99
CA GLY A 26 14.33 14.92 0.64
C GLY A 26 15.71 15.58 0.57
N SER A 27 16.15 16.22 1.65
CA SER A 27 17.48 16.84 1.77
C SER A 27 18.54 15.91 2.38
N LEU A 28 18.15 14.77 2.92
CA LEU A 28 19.08 13.83 3.54
C LEU A 28 19.88 13.09 2.48
N ARG A 29 21.17 12.88 2.76
CA ARG A 29 22.09 12.04 2.00
C ARG A 29 22.83 11.13 2.98
N PHE A 30 22.86 9.85 2.68
CA PHE A 30 23.38 8.85 3.62
C PHE A 30 24.79 8.38 3.29
N HIS A 31 25.42 8.93 2.24
CA HIS A 31 26.73 8.49 1.71
C HIS A 31 26.76 6.98 1.35
N ASN A 32 25.57 6.42 1.10
CA ASN A 32 25.37 5.06 0.65
C ASN A 32 24.27 5.09 -0.43
N ALA A 33 24.62 4.70 -1.65
CA ALA A 33 23.73 4.78 -2.80
C ALA A 33 22.46 3.91 -2.68
N ASP A 34 22.57 2.77 -1.99
CA ASP A 34 21.44 1.87 -1.77
C ASP A 34 20.43 2.47 -0.78
N VAL A 35 20.93 3.03 0.32
CA VAL A 35 20.10 3.73 1.31
C VAL A 35 19.43 4.95 0.68
N ASP A 36 20.18 5.77 -0.08
CA ASP A 36 19.62 6.91 -0.80
C ASP A 36 18.54 6.46 -1.80
N THR A 37 18.74 5.35 -2.51
CA THR A 37 17.76 4.77 -3.44
C THR A 37 16.49 4.32 -2.70
N VAL A 38 16.63 3.59 -1.58
CA VAL A 38 15.49 3.15 -0.76
C VAL A 38 14.65 4.34 -0.30
N PHE A 39 15.31 5.39 0.24
CA PHE A 39 14.59 6.58 0.72
C PHE A 39 13.94 7.38 -0.40
N ASP A 40 14.63 7.56 -1.54
CA ASP A 40 14.09 8.35 -2.65
C ASP A 40 12.91 7.66 -3.32
N VAL A 41 13.02 6.36 -3.59
CA VAL A 41 11.93 5.58 -4.21
C VAL A 41 10.73 5.45 -3.25
N SER A 42 10.97 5.09 -1.98
CA SER A 42 9.89 4.96 -1.01
C SER A 42 9.15 6.29 -0.81
N ARG A 43 9.86 7.41 -0.72
CA ARG A 43 9.25 8.75 -0.65
C ARG A 43 8.41 9.04 -1.87
N SER A 44 8.92 8.79 -3.08
CA SER A 44 8.21 9.05 -4.33
C SER A 44 6.93 8.20 -4.44
N ILE A 45 6.94 6.96 -3.93
CA ILE A 45 5.72 6.12 -3.83
C ILE A 45 4.69 6.76 -2.88
N TYR A 46 5.10 7.20 -1.69
CA TYR A 46 4.19 7.87 -0.73
C TYR A 46 3.64 9.21 -1.25
N GLU A 47 4.42 9.94 -2.03
CA GLU A 47 4.01 11.19 -2.68
C GLU A 47 3.20 10.95 -3.96
N LYS A 48 3.08 9.70 -4.40
CA LYS A 48 2.46 9.29 -5.67
C LYS A 48 3.14 9.92 -6.90
N ASP A 49 4.41 10.28 -6.77
CA ASP A 49 5.22 10.82 -7.86
C ASP A 49 5.83 9.68 -8.71
N PHE A 50 4.95 8.94 -9.35
CA PHE A 50 5.35 7.83 -10.23
C PHE A 50 6.07 8.33 -11.49
N GLN A 51 5.84 9.58 -11.90
CA GLN A 51 6.54 10.18 -13.04
C GLN A 51 8.03 10.34 -12.74
N LYS A 52 8.38 10.79 -11.55
CA LYS A 52 9.78 10.88 -11.11
C LYS A 52 10.46 9.51 -11.13
N ILE A 53 9.80 8.48 -10.62
CA ILE A 53 10.35 7.11 -10.60
C ILE A 53 10.57 6.63 -12.04
N ASN A 54 9.59 6.80 -12.92
CA ASN A 54 9.68 6.40 -14.32
C ASN A 54 10.75 7.18 -15.10
N THR A 55 11.13 8.37 -14.66
CA THR A 55 12.17 9.16 -15.32
C THR A 55 13.57 8.79 -14.80
N VAL A 56 13.73 8.74 -13.47
CA VAL A 56 15.03 8.56 -12.82
C VAL A 56 15.48 7.09 -12.78
N TYR A 57 14.51 6.17 -12.64
CA TYR A 57 14.76 4.73 -12.43
C TYR A 57 14.33 3.86 -13.61
N LYS A 58 13.95 4.46 -14.76
CA LYS A 58 13.44 3.73 -15.93
C LYS A 58 14.36 2.61 -16.39
N GLU A 59 15.65 2.92 -16.48
CA GLU A 59 16.67 1.99 -16.97
C GLU A 59 17.62 1.51 -15.85
N LYS A 60 17.34 1.95 -14.63
CA LYS A 60 18.19 1.62 -13.49
C LYS A 60 17.68 0.34 -12.83
N ALA A 61 18.42 -0.74 -13.01
CA ALA A 61 18.22 -1.95 -12.23
C ALA A 61 18.70 -1.71 -10.79
N ILE A 62 17.92 -2.14 -9.83
CA ILE A 62 18.31 -2.14 -8.41
C ILE A 62 18.35 -3.58 -7.88
N PRO A 63 19.17 -3.90 -6.88
CA PRO A 63 19.16 -5.21 -6.24
C PRO A 63 17.75 -5.58 -5.73
N ALA A 64 17.36 -6.85 -5.90
CA ALA A 64 16.05 -7.33 -5.50
C ALA A 64 15.80 -7.14 -3.99
N GLU A 65 16.84 -7.28 -3.18
CA GLU A 65 16.78 -7.04 -1.72
C GLU A 65 16.30 -5.63 -1.40
N LEU A 66 16.74 -4.61 -2.15
CA LEU A 66 16.27 -3.23 -1.98
C LEU A 66 14.79 -3.10 -2.36
N GLY A 67 14.34 -3.84 -3.37
CA GLY A 67 12.94 -3.92 -3.73
C GLY A 67 12.06 -4.49 -2.61
N VAL A 68 12.54 -5.52 -1.92
CA VAL A 68 11.86 -6.07 -0.73
C VAL A 68 11.77 -5.03 0.38
N VAL A 69 12.87 -4.31 0.65
CA VAL A 69 12.90 -3.26 1.68
C VAL A 69 11.95 -2.11 1.33
N ILE A 70 11.96 -1.64 0.08
CA ILE A 70 11.05 -0.59 -0.40
C ILE A 70 9.60 -1.06 -0.27
N GLY A 71 9.31 -2.30 -0.68
CA GLY A 71 7.97 -2.89 -0.56
C GLY A 71 7.50 -2.98 0.89
N ALA A 72 8.37 -3.36 1.81
CA ALA A 72 8.06 -3.39 3.24
C ALA A 72 7.79 -1.99 3.82
N ILE A 73 8.62 -1.00 3.47
CA ILE A 73 8.42 0.39 3.90
C ILE A 73 7.11 0.97 3.37
N THR A 74 6.75 0.65 2.12
CA THR A 74 5.56 1.19 1.44
C THR A 74 4.32 0.32 1.61
N GLU A 75 4.41 -0.76 2.39
CA GLU A 75 3.33 -1.75 2.62
C GLU A 75 2.78 -2.34 1.31
N SER A 76 3.65 -2.50 0.30
CA SER A 76 3.29 -3.04 -1.01
C SER A 76 3.68 -4.51 -1.13
N GLN A 77 2.70 -5.40 -0.99
CA GLN A 77 2.92 -6.84 -1.14
C GLN A 77 3.27 -7.21 -2.59
N SER A 78 2.72 -6.52 -3.59
CA SER A 78 3.04 -6.75 -5.00
C SER A 78 4.51 -6.46 -5.29
N LEU A 79 5.05 -5.35 -4.76
CA LEU A 79 6.47 -5.01 -4.92
C LEU A 79 7.39 -6.04 -4.24
N ILE A 80 7.02 -6.51 -3.04
CA ILE A 80 7.75 -7.59 -2.35
C ILE A 80 7.75 -8.87 -3.21
N ASN A 81 6.58 -9.28 -3.70
CA ASN A 81 6.45 -10.49 -4.52
C ASN A 81 7.25 -10.38 -5.83
N HIS A 82 7.20 -9.22 -6.49
CA HIS A 82 7.97 -8.95 -7.70
C HIS A 82 9.48 -9.05 -7.44
N ALA A 83 9.95 -8.46 -6.34
CA ALA A 83 11.34 -8.50 -5.94
C ALA A 83 11.82 -9.94 -5.65
N LEU A 84 11.05 -10.71 -4.87
CA LEU A 84 11.36 -12.11 -4.55
C LEU A 84 11.37 -13.02 -5.79
N GLN A 85 10.50 -12.76 -6.77
CA GLN A 85 10.53 -13.50 -8.04
C GLN A 85 11.75 -13.15 -8.89
N SER A 86 12.17 -11.89 -8.86
CA SER A 86 13.33 -11.40 -9.60
C SER A 86 14.65 -11.87 -8.99
N GLU A 87 14.71 -12.04 -7.66
CA GLU A 87 15.85 -12.62 -6.97
C GLU A 87 16.21 -14.02 -7.53
N LYS A 88 15.18 -14.84 -7.81
CA LYS A 88 15.36 -16.17 -8.43
C LYS A 88 15.85 -16.12 -9.87
N LYS A 89 15.73 -14.97 -10.55
CA LYS A 89 16.05 -14.81 -12.00
C LYS A 89 17.30 -13.97 -12.27
N GLY A 90 18.05 -13.56 -11.27
CA GLY A 90 19.25 -12.74 -11.46
C GLY A 90 19.42 -11.62 -10.44
N GLY A 91 18.53 -11.54 -9.47
CA GLY A 91 18.69 -10.68 -8.30
C GLY A 91 18.53 -9.18 -8.57
N GLN A 92 17.98 -8.77 -9.72
CA GLN A 92 17.75 -7.35 -10.07
C GLN A 92 16.30 -7.09 -10.44
N ILE A 93 15.79 -5.91 -10.10
CA ILE A 93 14.46 -5.42 -10.48
C ILE A 93 14.55 -4.08 -11.21
N TYR A 94 13.65 -3.90 -12.15
CA TYR A 94 13.41 -2.61 -12.79
C TYR A 94 12.16 -1.99 -12.17
N MET A 95 12.32 -0.81 -11.58
CA MET A 95 11.23 -0.16 -10.83
C MET A 95 9.99 0.14 -11.67
N CYS A 96 10.14 0.36 -12.99
CA CYS A 96 8.99 0.64 -13.85
C CYS A 96 7.99 -0.52 -13.90
N GLY A 97 8.46 -1.77 -14.09
CA GLY A 97 7.58 -2.95 -14.10
C GLY A 97 6.90 -3.18 -12.73
N ALA A 98 7.67 -3.04 -11.66
CA ALA A 98 7.14 -3.16 -10.31
C ALA A 98 6.09 -2.08 -9.98
N LEU A 99 6.25 -0.86 -10.52
CA LEU A 99 5.29 0.22 -10.35
C LEU A 99 4.00 0.03 -11.15
N GLU A 100 4.06 -0.53 -12.35
CA GLU A 100 2.86 -0.86 -13.12
C GLU A 100 1.97 -1.83 -12.33
N GLU A 101 2.56 -2.84 -11.69
CA GLU A 101 1.84 -3.76 -10.81
C GLU A 101 1.22 -3.02 -9.62
N LEU A 102 1.97 -2.14 -8.95
CA LEU A 102 1.50 -1.33 -7.83
C LEU A 102 0.32 -0.43 -8.21
N VAL A 103 0.41 0.24 -9.36
CA VAL A 103 -0.66 1.12 -9.86
C VAL A 103 -1.90 0.29 -10.20
N ASN A 104 -1.73 -0.85 -10.87
CA ASN A 104 -2.83 -1.75 -11.20
C ASN A 104 -3.52 -2.30 -9.94
N GLU A 105 -2.75 -2.69 -8.92
CA GLU A 105 -3.30 -3.12 -7.63
C GLU A 105 -4.09 -1.99 -6.96
N GLY A 106 -3.55 -0.77 -6.95
CA GLY A 106 -4.25 0.41 -6.42
C GLY A 106 -5.55 0.71 -7.16
N VAL A 107 -5.56 0.60 -8.49
CA VAL A 107 -6.76 0.77 -9.32
C VAL A 107 -7.79 -0.32 -9.02
N GLN A 108 -7.38 -1.58 -8.91
CA GLN A 108 -8.30 -2.68 -8.59
C GLN A 108 -8.88 -2.52 -7.19
N ARG A 109 -8.05 -2.18 -6.21
CA ARG A 109 -8.53 -1.92 -4.83
C ARG A 109 -9.53 -0.76 -4.81
N GLY A 110 -9.21 0.35 -5.45
CA GLY A 110 -10.12 1.51 -5.52
C GLY A 110 -11.45 1.20 -6.21
N ARG A 111 -11.43 0.35 -7.25
CA ARG A 111 -12.66 -0.12 -7.91
C ARG A 111 -13.50 -0.98 -6.99
N GLU A 112 -12.89 -1.90 -6.25
CA GLU A 112 -13.60 -2.79 -5.33
C GLU A 112 -14.17 -2.00 -4.14
N GLU A 113 -13.39 -1.11 -3.54
CA GLU A 113 -13.87 -0.22 -2.48
C GLU A 113 -15.04 0.65 -2.96
N GLY A 114 -14.94 1.26 -4.15
CA GLY A 114 -16.00 2.04 -4.75
C GLY A 114 -17.26 1.21 -5.04
N ARG A 115 -17.09 -0.04 -5.49
CA ARG A 115 -18.20 -0.98 -5.70
C ARG A 115 -18.92 -1.31 -4.39
N ILE A 116 -18.15 -1.60 -3.33
CA ILE A 116 -18.72 -1.89 -2.01
C ILE A 116 -19.47 -0.68 -1.45
N GLU A 117 -18.90 0.52 -1.55
CA GLU A 117 -19.59 1.75 -1.12
C GLU A 117 -20.85 2.03 -1.95
N GLY A 118 -20.83 1.76 -3.25
CA GLY A 118 -22.01 1.83 -4.12
C GLY A 118 -23.13 0.88 -3.67
N ILE A 119 -22.80 -0.37 -3.36
CA ILE A 119 -23.74 -1.36 -2.83
C ILE A 119 -24.36 -0.87 -1.51
N LYS A 120 -23.52 -0.40 -0.57
CA LYS A 120 -24.01 0.14 0.72
C LYS A 120 -24.93 1.35 0.53
N ALA A 121 -24.59 2.24 -0.39
CA ALA A 121 -25.42 3.41 -0.70
C ALA A 121 -26.78 2.98 -1.28
N ASN A 122 -26.78 2.03 -2.21
CA ASN A 122 -27.99 1.47 -2.80
C ASN A 122 -28.91 0.84 -1.74
N ILE A 123 -28.35 -0.01 -0.86
CA ILE A 123 -29.11 -0.65 0.23
C ILE A 123 -29.70 0.41 1.17
N ARG A 124 -28.93 1.44 1.56
CA ARG A 124 -29.43 2.55 2.40
C ARG A 124 -30.58 3.30 1.73
N THR A 125 -30.46 3.55 0.43
CA THR A 125 -31.52 4.20 -0.36
C THR A 125 -32.79 3.36 -0.36
N CYS A 126 -32.71 2.07 -0.68
CA CYS A 126 -33.83 1.15 -0.66
C CYS A 126 -34.52 1.12 0.73
N LYS A 127 -33.71 1.06 1.80
CA LYS A 127 -34.25 1.09 3.17
C LYS A 127 -34.97 2.41 3.48
N THR A 128 -34.42 3.55 3.07
CA THR A 128 -35.01 4.89 3.26
C THR A 128 -36.38 4.99 2.56
N PHE A 129 -36.49 4.44 1.36
CA PHE A 129 -37.72 4.40 0.60
C PHE A 129 -38.67 3.24 0.97
N LYS A 130 -38.35 2.51 2.06
CA LYS A 130 -39.17 1.39 2.57
C LYS A 130 -39.40 0.27 1.53
N ILE A 131 -38.43 0.07 0.63
CA ILE A 131 -38.43 -1.07 -0.29
C ILE A 131 -38.18 -2.35 0.52
N SER A 132 -38.83 -3.46 0.15
CA SER A 132 -38.66 -4.72 0.87
C SER A 132 -37.22 -5.25 0.74
N LYS A 133 -36.74 -6.04 1.73
CA LYS A 133 -35.44 -6.71 1.64
C LYS A 133 -35.35 -7.58 0.39
N SER A 134 -36.40 -8.32 0.06
CA SER A 134 -36.43 -9.19 -1.12
C SER A 134 -36.25 -8.40 -2.41
N ASP A 135 -36.90 -7.26 -2.56
CA ASP A 135 -36.76 -6.43 -3.76
C ASP A 135 -35.43 -5.68 -3.78
N THR A 136 -34.90 -5.34 -2.60
CA THR A 136 -33.56 -4.78 -2.48
C THR A 136 -32.50 -5.79 -2.94
N ILE A 137 -32.62 -7.07 -2.59
CA ILE A 137 -31.71 -8.12 -3.07
C ILE A 137 -31.73 -8.19 -4.60
N LYS A 138 -32.93 -8.24 -5.21
CA LYS A 138 -33.09 -8.28 -6.68
C LYS A 138 -32.50 -7.04 -7.34
N ASN A 139 -32.65 -5.87 -6.72
CA ASN A 139 -32.06 -4.63 -7.24
C ASN A 139 -30.52 -4.67 -7.18
N VAL A 140 -29.96 -5.09 -6.06
CA VAL A 140 -28.48 -5.22 -5.89
C VAL A 140 -27.90 -6.25 -6.89
N VAL A 141 -28.57 -7.39 -7.10
CA VAL A 141 -28.19 -8.37 -8.14
C VAL A 141 -28.10 -7.70 -9.51
N LYS A 142 -29.15 -6.96 -9.88
CA LYS A 142 -29.25 -6.32 -11.20
C LYS A 142 -28.22 -5.20 -11.39
N GLU A 143 -28.12 -4.29 -10.42
CA GLU A 143 -27.29 -3.06 -10.55
C GLU A 143 -25.79 -3.36 -10.46
N PHE A 144 -25.41 -4.38 -9.66
CA PHE A 144 -23.99 -4.68 -9.42
C PHE A 144 -23.52 -5.99 -10.03
N ALA A 145 -24.36 -6.66 -10.83
CA ALA A 145 -24.08 -7.95 -11.47
C ALA A 145 -23.52 -9.00 -10.47
N LEU A 146 -24.14 -9.07 -9.29
CA LEU A 146 -23.80 -10.04 -8.24
C LEU A 146 -24.66 -11.30 -8.37
N SER A 147 -24.18 -12.41 -7.82
CA SER A 147 -25.04 -13.57 -7.54
C SER A 147 -26.07 -13.24 -6.46
N GLU A 148 -27.16 -14.01 -6.43
CA GLU A 148 -28.21 -13.83 -5.42
C GLU A 148 -27.67 -14.01 -4.00
N ASP A 149 -26.77 -14.98 -3.80
CA ASP A 149 -26.17 -15.26 -2.49
C ASP A 149 -25.26 -14.11 -2.02
N GLU A 150 -24.45 -13.54 -2.91
CA GLU A 150 -23.61 -12.39 -2.60
C GLU A 150 -24.47 -11.15 -2.27
N ALA A 151 -25.49 -10.88 -3.07
CA ALA A 151 -26.40 -9.75 -2.84
C ALA A 151 -27.14 -9.90 -1.52
N LYS A 152 -27.59 -11.12 -1.19
CA LYS A 152 -28.21 -11.44 0.09
C LYS A 152 -27.26 -11.17 1.26
N ALA A 153 -26.03 -11.63 1.18
CA ALA A 153 -25.01 -11.38 2.21
C ALA A 153 -24.76 -9.87 2.43
N TYR A 154 -24.67 -9.09 1.36
CA TYR A 154 -24.52 -7.63 1.47
C TYR A 154 -25.77 -6.98 2.08
N VAL A 155 -26.97 -7.38 1.68
CA VAL A 155 -28.21 -6.84 2.23
C VAL A 155 -28.35 -7.22 3.70
N GLU A 156 -28.04 -8.44 4.11
CA GLU A 156 -28.06 -8.84 5.52
C GLU A 156 -27.07 -8.03 6.37
N LYS A 157 -25.90 -7.75 5.84
CA LYS A 157 -24.83 -7.03 6.54
C LYS A 157 -25.10 -5.53 6.69
N TYR A 158 -25.74 -4.89 5.72
CA TYR A 158 -25.84 -3.42 5.65
C TYR A 158 -27.29 -2.89 5.75
N TRP A 159 -28.26 -3.76 5.95
CA TRP A 159 -29.68 -3.38 6.10
C TRP A 159 -29.93 -2.63 7.43
#